data_77292554ece9800aa97d889b1f294f80
#
_entry.id   77292554ece9800aa97d889b1f294f80
#
_cell.length_a   1.000
_cell.length_b   1.000
_cell.length_c   1.000
_cell.angle_alpha   90.00
_cell.angle_beta   90.00
_cell.angle_gamma   90.00
#
_symmetry.space_group_name_H-M   'P 1'
#
loop_
_entity.id
_entity.type
_entity.pdbx_description
1 polymer ?
#
loop_
_entity_poly.entity_id
_entity_poly.type
_entity_poly.pdbx_seq_one_letter_code
_entity_poly.pdbx_strand_id
1 'polypeptide(L)'
;MHPYSHILSPIQVGNLLLPTRLTSSAGAHYSQELPNRALNGASVIYISHIMLKTSLLASVANPNGVDGPGGPRMSDKERKEFDAILTCLEKIHNLGAYAITMPMGNMPRRPGEHGGPGGPGGPGGPDGPGGPPMDNRAPGAGPESEGGGDMRYDPNDPEKQLYAEREGVMGHDIGWISEEGIWDYINSTVENAVNLKLFGFDMLSVHCAYHNNIADEFWSTKCNHRTDAWGGSRKNRARLILTLFEKLRTALGPDYPLEIILTAEGIGHKYEDTLWLIEQLGSNVDVVHIRTDYKDTQHPIGYTVTREMPSPNLEITRRLKHDLMARGIHALVQVSAGFCNPDLMEKTLADGDADLIAIHRFWHADPEFLKKIQEGRGEDVVPCVKCNRCGKCPVNPAEVFDDATRARIIQPVTRKKKVAVVGGGPGGMYAAILLADRGHQVALYEQKEKLGGQLCHADMVDFKWPMADYIAWLERQLRKRENVTLHLGTRATPELLTQEQYDDAIIAIGPRFRSLNIPGLTEENSCHVLEAYERADTLPEHVAVIGGSETGTEIGIYLAKKGRKVNVMTRQGMLCPETPHSHYVIMIMDYFKSIPTFSYTTFVQQY
;
A
#
# COMPACT_ATOMS: atom_id res chain seq x y z
N MET A 1 29.18 7.05 -14.50
CA MET A 1 28.61 6.52 -13.24
C MET A 1 27.20 6.06 -13.56
N HIS A 2 26.77 4.92 -13.01
CA HIS A 2 25.39 4.42 -13.24
C HIS A 2 24.36 5.43 -12.70
N PRO A 3 23.27 5.76 -13.40
CA PRO A 3 22.32 6.78 -12.97
C PRO A 3 21.64 6.46 -11.62
N TYR A 4 21.62 5.19 -11.20
CA TYR A 4 21.03 4.70 -9.95
C TYR A 4 22.09 4.04 -9.05
N SER A 5 23.25 4.66 -8.93
CA SER A 5 24.41 4.08 -8.22
C SER A 5 24.19 3.97 -6.71
N HIS A 6 23.37 4.83 -6.09
CA HIS A 6 23.06 4.75 -4.65
C HIS A 6 22.06 3.65 -4.35
N ILE A 7 21.00 3.50 -5.16
CA ILE A 7 20.06 2.37 -5.04
C ILE A 7 20.81 1.04 -5.11
N LEU A 8 21.74 0.92 -6.06
CA LEU A 8 22.49 -0.30 -6.36
C LEU A 8 23.75 -0.47 -5.50
N SER A 9 24.00 0.42 -4.54
CA SER A 9 25.15 0.28 -3.63
C SER A 9 24.83 -0.67 -2.48
N PRO A 10 25.77 -1.55 -2.11
CA PRO A 10 25.58 -2.43 -0.97
C PRO A 10 25.60 -1.66 0.36
N ILE A 11 24.98 -2.25 1.39
CA ILE A 11 24.98 -1.71 2.73
C ILE A 11 25.02 -2.81 3.78
N GLN A 12 25.80 -2.62 4.84
CA GLN A 12 25.88 -3.55 5.96
C GLN A 12 24.77 -3.26 6.96
N VAL A 13 24.03 -4.30 7.37
CA VAL A 13 23.00 -4.27 8.41
C VAL A 13 23.26 -5.43 9.38
N GLY A 14 23.80 -5.18 10.56
CA GLY A 14 24.28 -6.24 11.43
C GLY A 14 25.28 -7.14 10.70
N ASN A 15 25.02 -8.44 10.66
CA ASN A 15 25.83 -9.43 9.93
C ASN A 15 25.45 -9.61 8.44
N LEU A 16 24.45 -8.88 7.94
CA LEU A 16 23.99 -9.00 6.55
C LEU A 16 24.61 -7.93 5.66
N LEU A 17 25.08 -8.31 4.49
CA LEU A 17 25.48 -7.39 3.43
C LEU A 17 24.36 -7.34 2.39
N LEU A 18 23.53 -6.30 2.45
CA LEU A 18 22.45 -6.10 1.49
C LEU A 18 23.04 -5.62 0.15
N PRO A 19 22.74 -6.28 -0.98
CA PRO A 19 23.29 -5.91 -2.29
C PRO A 19 22.71 -4.59 -2.84
N THR A 20 21.53 -4.18 -2.40
CA THR A 20 20.88 -2.90 -2.76
C THR A 20 20.26 -2.22 -1.55
N ARG A 21 19.96 -0.94 -1.67
CA ARG A 21 19.32 -0.12 -0.62
C ARG A 21 17.80 -0.27 -0.58
N LEU A 22 17.22 -1.22 -1.33
CA LEU A 22 15.78 -1.41 -1.42
C LEU A 22 15.33 -2.65 -0.67
N THR A 23 14.34 -2.48 0.18
CA THR A 23 13.68 -3.55 0.92
C THR A 23 12.22 -3.67 0.49
N SER A 24 11.68 -4.87 0.55
CA SER A 24 10.26 -5.10 0.33
C SER A 24 9.51 -4.86 1.64
N SER A 25 8.62 -3.87 1.67
CA SER A 25 7.73 -3.66 2.82
C SER A 25 6.68 -4.76 2.95
N ALA A 26 6.12 -4.91 4.15
CA ALA A 26 5.10 -5.90 4.47
C ALA A 26 3.87 -5.84 3.55
N GLY A 27 3.29 -6.98 3.31
CA GLY A 27 2.03 -7.18 2.57
C GLY A 27 2.27 -7.99 1.33
N ALA A 28 1.80 -9.18 1.33
CA ALA A 28 1.36 -10.04 0.25
C ALA A 28 1.39 -11.51 0.72
N HIS A 29 0.58 -12.29 0.07
CA HIS A 29 0.47 -13.72 0.33
C HIS A 29 1.81 -14.44 0.08
N TYR A 30 2.10 -15.51 0.82
CA TYR A 30 3.30 -16.38 0.74
C TYR A 30 3.49 -17.06 -0.63
N SER A 31 2.68 -16.68 -1.62
CA SER A 31 2.72 -17.22 -2.96
C SER A 31 3.99 -16.80 -3.70
N GLN A 32 4.11 -17.20 -4.93
CA GLN A 32 5.22 -16.92 -5.85
C GLN A 32 5.63 -15.44 -5.97
N GLU A 33 4.79 -14.52 -5.49
CA GLU A 33 5.02 -13.07 -5.54
C GLU A 33 6.24 -12.63 -4.72
N LEU A 34 6.43 -13.15 -3.50
CA LEU A 34 7.57 -12.79 -2.66
C LEU A 34 8.91 -13.27 -3.23
N PRO A 35 9.05 -14.54 -3.65
CA PRO A 35 10.25 -14.97 -4.38
C PRO A 35 10.50 -14.19 -5.66
N ASN A 36 9.47 -13.75 -6.38
CA ASN A 36 9.63 -12.93 -7.57
C ASN A 36 10.26 -11.56 -7.25
N ARG A 37 9.99 -10.97 -6.10
CA ARG A 37 10.67 -9.74 -5.65
C ARG A 37 12.16 -9.97 -5.43
N ALA A 38 12.54 -11.10 -4.82
CA ALA A 38 13.93 -11.51 -4.66
C ALA A 38 14.59 -11.76 -6.03
N LEU A 39 13.93 -12.49 -6.92
CA LEU A 39 14.39 -12.75 -8.28
C LEU A 39 14.70 -11.45 -9.05
N ASN A 40 13.94 -10.40 -8.79
CA ASN A 40 14.11 -9.10 -9.42
C ASN A 40 14.96 -8.12 -8.58
N GLY A 41 15.69 -8.61 -7.59
CA GLY A 41 16.78 -7.89 -6.93
C GLY A 41 16.45 -7.19 -5.61
N ALA A 42 15.28 -7.41 -5.01
CA ALA A 42 15.03 -6.92 -3.66
C ALA A 42 15.97 -7.60 -2.66
N SER A 43 16.67 -6.79 -1.84
CA SER A 43 17.66 -7.31 -0.89
C SER A 43 17.04 -7.99 0.31
N VAL A 44 15.91 -7.44 0.81
CA VAL A 44 15.18 -7.97 1.96
C VAL A 44 13.72 -8.13 1.60
N ILE A 45 13.17 -9.30 1.83
CA ILE A 45 11.78 -9.64 1.60
C ILE A 45 11.04 -9.71 2.93
N TYR A 46 10.07 -8.83 3.10
CA TYR A 46 9.24 -8.82 4.29
C TYR A 46 8.11 -9.85 4.16
N ILE A 47 8.17 -10.87 5.00
CA ILE A 47 7.13 -11.89 5.12
C ILE A 47 6.27 -11.51 6.31
N SER A 48 5.12 -10.86 6.07
CA SER A 48 4.23 -10.39 7.14
C SER A 48 3.33 -11.48 7.67
N HIS A 49 2.95 -11.32 8.95
CA HIS A 49 1.90 -12.09 9.64
C HIS A 49 2.09 -13.61 9.67
N ILE A 50 3.34 -14.07 9.86
CA ILE A 50 3.56 -15.45 10.25
C ILE A 50 3.23 -15.55 11.75
N MET A 51 1.99 -15.87 12.08
CA MET A 51 1.64 -16.39 13.38
C MET A 51 2.08 -17.87 13.42
N LEU A 52 3.39 -18.09 13.46
CA LEU A 52 3.90 -19.40 13.82
C LEU A 52 3.60 -19.58 15.30
N LYS A 53 2.54 -20.35 15.61
CA LYS A 53 2.26 -20.74 17.00
C LYS A 53 3.53 -21.37 17.57
N THR A 54 3.85 -21.07 18.81
CA THR A 54 5.02 -21.60 19.53
C THR A 54 5.09 -23.13 19.45
N SER A 55 3.93 -23.81 19.38
CA SER A 55 3.84 -25.27 19.16
C SER A 55 4.36 -25.73 17.80
N LEU A 56 4.24 -24.89 16.77
CA LEU A 56 4.72 -25.18 15.42
C LEU A 56 6.25 -25.12 15.35
N LEU A 57 6.83 -24.12 16.00
CA LEU A 57 8.27 -23.89 16.03
C LEU A 57 8.99 -24.88 16.96
N ALA A 58 8.35 -25.30 18.06
CA ALA A 58 8.85 -26.36 18.90
C ALA A 58 8.97 -27.70 18.14
N SER A 59 8.13 -27.93 17.12
CA SER A 59 8.22 -29.12 16.27
C SER A 59 9.40 -29.09 15.32
N VAL A 60 9.85 -27.89 14.87
CA VAL A 60 11.06 -27.73 14.03
C VAL A 60 12.32 -27.91 14.87
N ALA A 61 12.35 -27.32 16.06
CA ALA A 61 13.49 -27.43 16.97
C ALA A 61 13.69 -28.88 17.49
N ASN A 62 12.66 -29.72 17.41
CA ASN A 62 12.71 -31.15 17.80
C ASN A 62 11.95 -32.03 16.79
N PRO A 63 12.49 -32.23 15.58
CA PRO A 63 11.82 -33.00 14.52
C PRO A 63 11.51 -34.43 14.91
N ASN A 64 12.20 -34.99 15.93
CA ASN A 64 11.98 -36.35 16.45
C ASN A 64 11.01 -36.38 17.63
N GLY A 65 10.61 -35.24 18.18
CA GLY A 65 9.74 -35.13 19.34
C GLY A 65 8.25 -34.96 19.04
N VAL A 66 7.91 -34.68 17.79
CA VAL A 66 6.55 -34.32 17.37
C VAL A 66 5.58 -35.49 17.34
N ASP A 67 6.09 -36.70 17.16
CA ASP A 67 5.29 -37.94 17.05
C ASP A 67 5.22 -38.74 18.33
N GLY A 68 5.66 -38.21 19.49
CA GLY A 68 5.48 -38.83 20.80
C GLY A 68 4.00 -38.82 21.23
N PRO A 69 3.52 -39.86 21.92
CA PRO A 69 2.13 -39.89 22.39
C PRO A 69 1.88 -38.77 23.40
N GLY A 70 1.21 -37.70 22.97
CA GLY A 70 0.84 -36.53 23.79
C GLY A 70 1.39 -35.18 23.38
N GLY A 71 2.22 -35.08 22.33
CA GLY A 71 2.67 -33.81 21.79
C GLY A 71 1.57 -33.08 20.95
N PRO A 72 1.60 -31.73 20.86
CA PRO A 72 0.65 -30.99 20.03
C PRO A 72 0.84 -31.37 18.56
N ARG A 73 -0.16 -32.02 17.98
CA ARG A 73 -0.16 -32.36 16.54
C ARG A 73 -0.56 -31.12 15.71
N MET A 74 0.23 -30.85 14.68
CA MET A 74 -0.15 -29.86 13.64
C MET A 74 -1.38 -30.38 12.89
N SER A 75 -2.36 -29.51 12.68
CA SER A 75 -3.42 -29.77 11.71
C SER A 75 -2.86 -29.80 10.29
N ASP A 76 -3.52 -30.47 9.35
CA ASP A 76 -3.10 -30.48 7.94
C ASP A 76 -3.03 -29.07 7.33
N LYS A 77 -3.84 -28.13 7.80
CA LYS A 77 -3.82 -26.73 7.39
C LYS A 77 -2.54 -26.04 7.88
N GLU A 78 -2.21 -26.20 9.16
CA GLU A 78 -0.98 -25.63 9.75
C GLU A 78 0.28 -26.21 9.09
N ARG A 79 0.29 -27.50 8.77
CA ARG A 79 1.40 -28.15 8.06
C ARG A 79 1.59 -27.58 6.65
N LYS A 80 0.51 -27.42 5.89
CA LYS A 80 0.57 -26.81 4.54
C LYS A 80 1.08 -25.37 4.56
N GLU A 81 0.65 -24.59 5.52
CA GLU A 81 1.10 -23.20 5.70
C GLU A 81 2.59 -23.16 6.06
N PHE A 82 3.02 -24.00 6.96
CA PHE A 82 4.42 -24.17 7.36
C PHE A 82 5.31 -24.55 6.18
N ASP A 83 4.93 -25.56 5.40
CA ASP A 83 5.67 -26.01 4.22
C ASP A 83 5.73 -24.91 3.15
N ALA A 84 4.67 -24.12 3.00
CA ALA A 84 4.64 -22.99 2.09
C ALA A 84 5.62 -21.88 2.50
N ILE A 85 5.73 -21.59 3.82
CA ILE A 85 6.68 -20.60 4.35
C ILE A 85 8.12 -21.08 4.15
N LEU A 86 8.42 -22.33 4.50
CA LEU A 86 9.75 -22.92 4.29
C LEU A 86 10.16 -22.85 2.82
N THR A 87 9.27 -23.28 1.93
CA THR A 87 9.51 -23.22 0.48
C THR A 87 9.75 -21.79 0.01
N CYS A 88 9.04 -20.81 0.58
CA CYS A 88 9.22 -19.40 0.29
C CYS A 88 10.59 -18.91 0.75
N LEU A 89 11.01 -19.22 1.98
CA LEU A 89 12.32 -18.87 2.53
C LEU A 89 13.46 -19.45 1.69
N GLU A 90 13.39 -20.76 1.39
CA GLU A 90 14.39 -21.42 0.56
C GLU A 90 14.54 -20.75 -0.81
N LYS A 91 13.43 -20.37 -1.45
CA LYS A 91 13.47 -19.66 -2.73
C LYS A 91 14.09 -18.27 -2.58
N ILE A 92 13.77 -17.52 -1.53
CA ILE A 92 14.33 -16.19 -1.27
C ILE A 92 15.85 -16.30 -1.09
N HIS A 93 16.32 -17.23 -0.26
CA HIS A 93 17.75 -17.45 0.00
C HIS A 93 18.49 -17.92 -1.25
N ASN A 94 17.92 -18.85 -2.01
CA ASN A 94 18.52 -19.32 -3.26
C ASN A 94 18.65 -18.22 -4.32
N LEU A 95 17.88 -17.14 -4.20
CA LEU A 95 17.95 -15.96 -5.05
C LEU A 95 18.88 -14.87 -4.48
N GLY A 96 19.56 -15.14 -3.35
CA GLY A 96 20.53 -14.23 -2.74
C GLY A 96 19.88 -13.04 -1.98
N ALA A 97 18.60 -13.13 -1.65
CA ALA A 97 17.90 -12.16 -0.80
C ALA A 97 17.76 -12.69 0.63
N TYR A 98 17.44 -11.79 1.55
CA TYR A 98 17.20 -12.09 2.95
C TYR A 98 15.72 -11.99 3.31
N ALA A 99 15.30 -12.74 4.32
CA ALA A 99 13.92 -12.73 4.80
C ALA A 99 13.79 -12.03 6.16
N ILE A 100 12.84 -11.13 6.26
CA ILE A 100 12.48 -10.42 7.51
C ILE A 100 11.04 -10.72 7.90
N THR A 101 10.77 -10.82 9.19
CA THR A 101 9.40 -10.93 9.74
C THR A 101 9.29 -10.24 11.10
N MET A 102 8.08 -10.23 11.66
CA MET A 102 7.78 -9.68 12.99
C MET A 102 7.63 -10.80 14.02
N PRO A 103 8.40 -10.79 15.12
CA PRO A 103 8.12 -11.66 16.26
C PRO A 103 6.86 -11.18 16.98
N MET A 104 5.91 -12.08 17.19
CA MET A 104 4.67 -11.81 17.90
C MET A 104 4.71 -12.47 19.28
N GLY A 105 4.39 -11.71 20.33
CA GLY A 105 4.18 -12.24 21.67
C GLY A 105 2.72 -12.61 21.94
N ASN A 106 2.49 -13.27 23.07
CA ASN A 106 1.15 -13.51 23.57
C ASN A 106 0.46 -12.18 23.89
N MET A 107 -0.61 -11.88 23.17
CA MET A 107 -1.37 -10.66 23.47
C MET A 107 -2.12 -10.85 24.79
N PRO A 108 -1.97 -9.92 25.76
CA PRO A 108 -2.75 -9.95 26.99
C PRO A 108 -4.25 -9.93 26.69
N ARG A 109 -5.04 -10.70 27.43
CA ARG A 109 -6.51 -10.76 27.27
C ARG A 109 -7.20 -9.86 28.27
N ARG A 110 -8.24 -9.16 27.82
CA ARG A 110 -9.06 -8.37 28.73
C ARG A 110 -9.79 -9.29 29.71
N PRO A 111 -9.91 -8.90 30.99
CA PRO A 111 -10.72 -9.64 31.95
C PRO A 111 -12.16 -9.80 31.44
N GLY A 112 -12.63 -11.04 31.33
CA GLY A 112 -13.98 -11.37 30.83
C GLY A 112 -14.09 -11.69 29.35
N GLU A 113 -13.05 -11.53 28.55
CA GLU A 113 -13.03 -12.03 27.18
C GLU A 113 -12.79 -13.54 27.17
N HIS A 114 -13.86 -14.29 26.95
CA HIS A 114 -13.75 -15.72 26.65
C HIS A 114 -13.25 -15.88 25.22
N GLY A 115 -12.10 -16.51 25.06
CA GLY A 115 -11.44 -16.69 23.77
C GLY A 115 -12.32 -17.41 22.75
N GLY A 116 -12.95 -16.63 21.88
CA GLY A 116 -13.43 -17.10 20.58
C GLY A 116 -12.30 -17.03 19.55
N PRO A 117 -12.29 -17.88 18.50
CA PRO A 117 -11.24 -17.89 17.47
C PRO A 117 -11.33 -16.73 16.47
N GLY A 118 -11.54 -15.49 16.92
CA GLY A 118 -11.85 -14.36 16.05
C GLY A 118 -11.47 -12.96 16.53
N GLY A 119 -10.45 -12.82 17.39
CA GLY A 119 -9.89 -11.49 17.69
C GLY A 119 -9.13 -10.89 16.51
N PRO A 120 -8.89 -9.55 16.48
CA PRO A 120 -8.09 -8.92 15.43
C PRO A 120 -6.73 -9.61 15.31
N GLY A 121 -6.46 -10.27 14.19
CA GLY A 121 -5.27 -11.11 13.98
C GLY A 121 -5.45 -12.61 14.24
N GLY A 122 -6.64 -13.10 14.64
CA GLY A 122 -6.95 -14.54 14.67
C GLY A 122 -7.28 -15.07 13.27
N PRO A 123 -7.22 -16.41 13.05
CA PRO A 123 -7.43 -17.04 11.74
C PRO A 123 -8.83 -16.84 11.11
N GLY A 124 -9.64 -15.93 11.60
CA GLY A 124 -10.96 -15.53 11.12
C GLY A 124 -11.21 -14.02 11.14
N GLY A 125 -10.20 -13.18 11.40
CA GLY A 125 -10.29 -11.73 11.23
C GLY A 125 -10.27 -11.33 9.75
N PRO A 126 -10.69 -10.11 9.39
CA PRO A 126 -10.74 -9.66 8.00
C PRO A 126 -9.40 -9.74 7.27
N ASP A 127 -8.28 -9.86 7.98
CA ASP A 127 -6.92 -9.96 7.43
C ASP A 127 -6.25 -11.34 7.69
N GLY A 128 -7.00 -12.33 8.17
CA GLY A 128 -6.49 -13.68 8.42
C GLY A 128 -6.63 -14.61 7.21
N PRO A 129 -5.77 -15.65 7.04
CA PRO A 129 -5.89 -16.62 5.97
C PRO A 129 -7.16 -17.48 6.18
N GLY A 130 -8.27 -17.05 5.64
CA GLY A 130 -9.58 -17.70 5.75
C GLY A 130 -10.75 -16.73 5.92
N GLY A 131 -10.48 -15.42 5.89
CA GLY A 131 -11.53 -14.43 5.73
C GLY A 131 -12.26 -14.65 4.39
N PRO A 132 -13.58 -14.42 4.32
CA PRO A 132 -14.30 -14.57 3.07
C PRO A 132 -13.67 -13.65 2.01
N PRO A 133 -13.55 -14.12 0.74
CA PRO A 133 -13.11 -13.24 -0.33
C PRO A 133 -14.02 -12.02 -0.33
N MET A 134 -13.46 -10.82 -0.46
CA MET A 134 -14.23 -9.60 -0.63
C MET A 134 -15.17 -9.80 -1.84
N ASP A 135 -16.39 -10.17 -1.57
CA ASP A 135 -17.42 -10.35 -2.59
C ASP A 135 -17.93 -8.96 -3.00
N ASN A 136 -17.87 -8.67 -4.28
CA ASN A 136 -18.37 -7.43 -4.90
C ASN A 136 -19.91 -7.34 -4.89
N ARG A 137 -20.59 -7.87 -3.88
CA ARG A 137 -22.03 -7.74 -3.74
C ARG A 137 -22.40 -6.48 -3.00
N ALA A 138 -23.36 -5.77 -3.55
CA ALA A 138 -23.99 -4.64 -2.91
C ALA A 138 -24.49 -5.01 -1.50
N PRO A 139 -24.51 -4.08 -0.52
CA PRO A 139 -24.95 -4.36 0.84
C PRO A 139 -26.44 -4.68 0.86
N GLY A 140 -26.75 -5.93 1.08
CA GLY A 140 -28.10 -6.45 1.24
C GLY A 140 -28.07 -7.84 1.85
N ALA A 141 -28.38 -7.91 3.16
CA ALA A 141 -28.83 -9.07 3.93
C ALA A 141 -27.87 -10.28 4.04
N GLY A 142 -27.20 -10.39 5.18
CA GLY A 142 -26.66 -11.63 5.76
C GLY A 142 -26.93 -11.66 7.27
N PRO A 143 -27.04 -12.84 7.90
CA PRO A 143 -27.58 -13.00 9.24
C PRO A 143 -26.63 -12.50 10.34
N GLU A 144 -27.23 -12.00 11.38
CA GLU A 144 -26.63 -11.48 12.61
C GLU A 144 -25.71 -12.49 13.30
N SER A 145 -24.46 -12.12 13.53
CA SER A 145 -23.57 -12.77 14.50
C SER A 145 -23.41 -11.85 15.72
N GLU A 146 -24.00 -12.25 16.83
CA GLU A 146 -23.85 -11.59 18.12
C GLU A 146 -22.41 -11.83 18.65
N GLY A 147 -21.71 -10.76 19.02
CA GLY A 147 -20.52 -10.82 19.88
C GLY A 147 -19.21 -10.32 19.28
N GLY A 148 -19.14 -9.08 18.89
CA GLY A 148 -17.91 -8.28 18.73
C GLY A 148 -18.33 -6.83 18.76
N GLY A 149 -17.58 -5.95 19.46
CA GLY A 149 -17.92 -4.54 19.62
C GLY A 149 -18.32 -3.90 18.30
N ASP A 150 -19.60 -3.61 18.23
CA ASP A 150 -20.36 -3.33 17.02
C ASP A 150 -20.03 -1.94 16.48
N MET A 151 -19.10 -1.84 15.56
CA MET A 151 -18.97 -0.66 14.70
C MET A 151 -19.95 -0.81 13.53
N ARG A 152 -21.25 -0.69 13.82
CA ARG A 152 -22.28 -0.68 12.77
C ARG A 152 -22.20 0.60 12.00
N TYR A 153 -22.18 0.47 10.66
CA TYR A 153 -22.49 1.55 9.75
C TYR A 153 -23.79 2.22 10.22
N ASP A 154 -23.69 3.47 10.72
CA ASP A 154 -24.85 4.29 10.99
C ASP A 154 -25.27 4.98 9.69
N PRO A 155 -26.35 4.53 9.03
CA PRO A 155 -26.80 5.14 7.79
C PRO A 155 -27.20 6.60 7.97
N ASN A 156 -27.38 7.05 9.22
CA ASN A 156 -27.80 8.41 9.53
C ASN A 156 -26.60 9.35 9.79
N ASP A 157 -25.41 8.80 10.07
CA ASP A 157 -24.19 9.59 10.25
C ASP A 157 -22.94 8.82 9.78
N PRO A 158 -22.81 8.60 8.47
CA PRO A 158 -21.68 7.87 7.93
C PRO A 158 -20.35 8.61 8.06
N GLU A 159 -20.37 9.94 8.20
CA GLU A 159 -19.17 10.74 8.45
C GLU A 159 -18.67 10.51 9.88
N LYS A 160 -19.57 10.54 10.85
CA LYS A 160 -19.24 10.27 12.25
C LYS A 160 -18.69 8.85 12.43
N GLN A 161 -19.23 7.89 11.69
CA GLN A 161 -18.71 6.52 11.68
C GLN A 161 -17.32 6.43 11.07
N LEU A 162 -17.05 7.10 9.95
CA LEU A 162 -15.72 7.16 9.35
C LEU A 162 -14.70 7.77 10.33
N TYR A 163 -15.10 8.81 11.08
CA TYR A 163 -14.27 9.40 12.14
C TYR A 163 -14.21 8.52 13.40
N ALA A 164 -15.28 7.82 13.76
CA ALA A 164 -15.27 6.87 14.87
C ALA A 164 -14.40 5.64 14.57
N GLU A 165 -14.37 5.16 13.33
CA GLU A 165 -13.38 4.18 12.88
C GLU A 165 -11.96 4.74 12.96
N ARG A 166 -11.75 6.00 12.59
CA ARG A 166 -10.49 6.72 12.76
C ARG A 166 -10.15 6.90 14.23
N GLU A 167 -11.11 7.24 15.09
CA GLU A 167 -10.93 7.37 16.53
C GLU A 167 -10.84 6.02 17.25
N GLY A 168 -11.61 5.01 16.83
CA GLY A 168 -11.59 3.64 17.39
C GLY A 168 -10.30 2.87 17.14
N VAL A 169 -9.55 3.24 16.08
CA VAL A 169 -8.18 2.78 15.82
C VAL A 169 -7.14 3.60 16.62
N MET A 170 -7.54 4.57 17.46
CA MET A 170 -6.63 5.44 18.25
C MET A 170 -5.99 4.77 19.46
N GLY A 171 -5.90 3.45 19.45
CA GLY A 171 -5.31 2.66 20.52
C GLY A 171 -6.27 2.44 21.69
N HIS A 172 -6.01 1.41 22.44
CA HIS A 172 -6.84 1.05 23.59
C HIS A 172 -6.18 1.52 24.88
N ASP A 173 -6.98 1.92 25.88
CA ASP A 173 -6.46 2.09 27.23
C ASP A 173 -5.85 0.74 27.67
N ILE A 174 -4.58 0.77 28.03
CA ILE A 174 -3.81 -0.40 28.45
C ILE A 174 -3.74 -0.57 29.97
N GLY A 175 -4.46 0.25 30.72
CA GLY A 175 -4.45 0.24 32.19
C GLY A 175 -4.87 -1.11 32.80
N TRP A 176 -5.63 -1.91 32.05
CA TRP A 176 -6.11 -3.24 32.44
C TRP A 176 -5.04 -4.34 32.37
N ILE A 177 -3.92 -4.12 31.67
CA ILE A 177 -2.87 -5.15 31.50
C ILE A 177 -2.10 -5.30 32.80
N SER A 178 -2.08 -6.52 33.34
CA SER A 178 -1.31 -6.83 34.53
C SER A 178 0.20 -6.81 34.26
N GLU A 179 1.02 -6.65 35.28
CA GLU A 179 2.48 -6.72 35.14
C GLU A 179 2.91 -8.13 34.65
N GLU A 180 2.25 -9.18 35.09
CA GLU A 180 2.46 -10.53 34.59
C GLU A 180 2.17 -10.63 33.10
N GLY A 181 1.09 -10.02 32.62
CA GLY A 181 0.75 -9.97 31.19
C GLY A 181 1.78 -9.20 30.36
N ILE A 182 2.36 -8.13 30.92
CA ILE A 182 3.46 -7.40 30.27
C ILE A 182 4.70 -8.30 30.10
N TRP A 183 5.07 -9.01 31.19
CA TRP A 183 6.22 -9.92 31.16
C TRP A 183 5.96 -11.13 30.26
N ASP A 184 4.75 -11.67 30.24
CA ASP A 184 4.39 -12.76 29.30
C ASP A 184 4.53 -12.31 27.84
N TYR A 185 4.02 -11.12 27.51
CA TYR A 185 4.20 -10.54 26.16
C TYR A 185 5.69 -10.39 25.80
N ILE A 186 6.51 -9.82 26.68
CA ILE A 186 7.93 -9.62 26.42
C ILE A 186 8.64 -10.97 26.23
N ASN A 187 8.44 -11.90 27.16
CA ASN A 187 9.15 -13.18 27.16
C ASN A 187 8.72 -14.07 25.99
N SER A 188 7.43 -14.12 25.68
CA SER A 188 6.92 -14.89 24.52
C SER A 188 7.35 -14.27 23.19
N THR A 189 7.47 -12.93 23.10
CA THR A 189 8.03 -12.27 21.90
C THR A 189 9.50 -12.66 21.69
N VAL A 190 10.30 -12.69 22.76
CA VAL A 190 11.72 -13.08 22.69
C VAL A 190 11.85 -14.55 22.32
N GLU A 191 11.06 -15.43 22.91
CA GLU A 191 11.03 -16.87 22.57
C GLU A 191 10.68 -17.07 21.10
N ASN A 192 9.63 -16.42 20.63
CA ASN A 192 9.24 -16.47 19.21
C ASN A 192 10.35 -15.93 18.31
N ALA A 193 11.03 -14.85 18.70
CA ALA A 193 12.15 -14.30 17.93
C ALA A 193 13.31 -15.29 17.76
N VAL A 194 13.66 -16.01 18.82
CA VAL A 194 14.67 -17.10 18.77
C VAL A 194 14.23 -18.21 17.83
N ASN A 195 12.97 -18.61 17.92
CA ASN A 195 12.39 -19.62 17.05
C ASN A 195 12.41 -19.18 15.57
N LEU A 196 12.03 -17.94 15.27
CA LEU A 196 12.07 -17.40 13.91
C LEU A 196 13.49 -17.36 13.33
N LYS A 197 14.49 -16.99 14.14
CA LYS A 197 15.90 -17.09 13.74
C LYS A 197 16.29 -18.53 13.43
N LEU A 198 15.93 -19.50 14.27
CA LEU A 198 16.20 -20.93 14.03
C LEU A 198 15.45 -21.46 12.79
N PHE A 199 14.31 -20.89 12.48
CA PHE A 199 13.52 -21.21 11.29
C PHE A 199 14.15 -20.70 9.98
N GLY A 200 15.10 -19.79 10.07
CA GLY A 200 15.85 -19.28 8.92
C GLY A 200 15.52 -17.84 8.53
N PHE A 201 14.81 -17.07 9.37
CA PHE A 201 14.70 -15.65 9.15
C PHE A 201 16.02 -14.95 9.48
N ASP A 202 16.43 -14.02 8.62
CA ASP A 202 17.73 -13.36 8.70
C ASP A 202 17.69 -12.07 9.51
N MET A 203 16.52 -11.46 9.64
CA MET A 203 16.29 -10.18 10.31
C MET A 203 14.91 -10.17 10.96
N LEU A 204 14.75 -9.44 12.06
CA LEU A 204 13.45 -9.25 12.70
C LEU A 204 13.11 -7.77 12.82
N SER A 205 11.80 -7.47 12.69
CA SER A 205 11.24 -6.13 12.82
C SER A 205 10.22 -6.09 13.95
N VAL A 206 10.34 -5.11 14.85
CA VAL A 206 9.34 -4.86 15.90
C VAL A 206 8.51 -3.65 15.50
N HIS A 207 7.22 -3.87 15.32
CA HIS A 207 6.30 -2.81 14.92
C HIS A 207 5.82 -2.02 16.13
N CYS A 208 6.20 -0.75 16.22
CA CYS A 208 5.83 0.20 17.27
C CYS A 208 5.24 1.46 16.64
N ALA A 209 4.22 1.30 15.78
CA ALA A 209 3.56 2.38 15.09
C ALA A 209 2.06 2.12 14.91
N TYR A 210 1.26 3.17 14.72
CA TYR A 210 -0.18 3.15 14.38
C TYR A 210 -1.13 2.72 15.49
N HIS A 211 -0.70 2.64 16.75
CA HIS A 211 -1.52 2.22 17.91
C HIS A 211 -2.28 0.90 17.70
N ASN A 212 -1.70 -0.01 16.92
CA ASN A 212 -2.23 -1.36 16.70
C ASN A 212 -1.33 -2.44 17.30
N ASN A 213 -0.38 -2.04 18.15
CA ASN A 213 0.56 -2.91 18.81
C ASN A 213 0.75 -2.47 20.27
N ILE A 214 0.80 -3.42 21.18
CA ILE A 214 0.93 -3.17 22.62
C ILE A 214 2.17 -2.30 22.96
N ALA A 215 3.28 -2.47 22.26
CA ALA A 215 4.50 -1.70 22.51
C ALA A 215 4.31 -0.21 22.18
N ASP A 216 3.59 0.11 21.10
CA ASP A 216 3.27 1.48 20.71
C ASP A 216 2.21 2.09 21.67
N GLU A 217 1.21 1.30 22.09
CA GLU A 217 0.21 1.74 23.07
C GLU A 217 0.85 2.07 24.43
N PHE A 218 1.88 1.31 24.87
CA PHE A 218 2.65 1.63 26.07
C PHE A 218 3.45 2.93 25.93
N TRP A 219 3.95 3.22 24.75
CA TRP A 219 4.70 4.44 24.45
C TRP A 219 3.83 5.69 24.42
N SER A 220 2.58 5.57 24.00
CA SER A 220 1.64 6.68 23.82
C SER A 220 1.08 7.23 25.14
N THR A 221 1.09 8.56 25.32
CA THR A 221 0.40 9.20 26.44
C THR A 221 -1.11 9.18 26.31
N LYS A 222 -1.65 8.85 25.13
CA LYS A 222 -3.09 8.73 24.87
C LYS A 222 -3.65 7.37 25.28
N CYS A 223 -2.83 6.32 25.20
CA CYS A 223 -3.23 4.96 25.54
C CYS A 223 -2.76 4.55 26.93
N ASN A 224 -1.61 5.08 27.37
CA ASN A 224 -0.96 4.70 28.62
C ASN A 224 -1.25 5.70 29.74
N HIS A 225 -2.32 5.47 30.49
CA HIS A 225 -2.70 6.24 31.68
C HIS A 225 -2.24 5.58 33.00
N ARG A 226 -1.33 4.61 32.91
CA ARG A 226 -0.80 3.89 34.09
C ARG A 226 0.01 4.81 35.00
N THR A 227 -0.06 4.54 36.30
CA THR A 227 0.68 5.27 37.35
C THR A 227 1.80 4.46 37.97
N ASP A 228 2.00 3.21 37.51
CA ASP A 228 3.03 2.30 37.98
C ASP A 228 4.37 2.48 37.22
N ALA A 229 5.26 1.52 37.36
CA ALA A 229 6.57 1.52 36.71
C ALA A 229 6.52 1.46 35.18
N TRP A 230 5.37 1.20 34.57
CA TRP A 230 5.14 1.06 33.14
C TRP A 230 4.42 2.25 32.52
N GLY A 231 4.10 3.29 33.29
CA GLY A 231 3.37 4.48 32.82
C GLY A 231 3.84 5.78 33.45
N GLY A 232 3.15 6.88 33.12
CA GLY A 232 3.43 8.24 33.57
C GLY A 232 4.64 8.85 32.89
N SER A 233 5.85 8.71 33.43
CA SER A 233 7.05 9.35 32.87
C SER A 233 7.45 8.75 31.51
N ARG A 234 8.13 9.56 30.66
CA ARG A 234 8.68 9.09 29.37
C ARG A 234 9.48 7.80 29.51
N LYS A 235 10.35 7.72 30.53
CA LYS A 235 11.17 6.55 30.84
C LYS A 235 10.32 5.31 31.13
N ASN A 236 9.24 5.46 31.88
CA ASN A 236 8.38 4.35 32.22
C ASN A 236 7.56 3.87 31.02
N ARG A 237 7.04 4.79 30.21
CA ARG A 237 6.31 4.45 28.99
C ARG A 237 7.19 3.72 27.96
N ALA A 238 8.47 4.11 27.86
CA ALA A 238 9.45 3.44 27.00
C ALA A 238 9.92 2.09 27.53
N ARG A 239 9.69 1.77 28.79
CA ARG A 239 10.26 0.59 29.47
C ARG A 239 9.97 -0.71 28.73
N LEU A 240 8.76 -0.91 28.21
CA LEU A 240 8.42 -2.12 27.47
C LEU A 240 9.31 -2.26 26.22
N ILE A 241 9.42 -1.24 25.40
CA ILE A 241 10.23 -1.25 24.17
C ILE A 241 11.70 -1.48 24.51
N LEU A 242 12.24 -0.72 25.47
CA LEU A 242 13.65 -0.82 25.87
C LEU A 242 13.99 -2.21 26.42
N THR A 243 13.15 -2.76 27.31
CA THR A 243 13.34 -4.09 27.87
C THR A 243 13.22 -5.18 26.80
N LEU A 244 12.28 -5.03 25.88
CA LEU A 244 12.09 -5.98 24.78
C LEU A 244 13.36 -6.02 23.89
N PHE A 245 13.85 -4.87 23.45
CA PHE A 245 15.03 -4.82 22.59
C PHE A 245 16.31 -5.29 23.29
N GLU A 246 16.52 -4.98 24.57
CA GLU A 246 17.62 -5.51 25.36
C GLU A 246 17.59 -7.05 25.43
N LYS A 247 16.42 -7.63 25.70
CA LYS A 247 16.25 -9.09 25.74
C LYS A 247 16.38 -9.73 24.36
N LEU A 248 15.85 -9.11 23.30
CA LEU A 248 16.02 -9.57 21.92
C LEU A 248 17.50 -9.58 21.53
N ARG A 249 18.22 -8.50 21.79
CA ARG A 249 19.65 -8.40 21.50
C ARG A 249 20.45 -9.46 22.27
N THR A 250 20.14 -9.67 23.55
CA THR A 250 20.77 -10.72 24.36
C THR A 250 20.52 -12.12 23.81
N ALA A 251 19.30 -12.43 23.40
CA ALA A 251 18.90 -13.75 22.93
C ALA A 251 19.38 -14.05 21.50
N LEU A 252 19.40 -13.05 20.62
CA LEU A 252 19.72 -13.23 19.20
C LEU A 252 21.21 -12.99 18.90
N GLY A 253 21.94 -12.35 19.81
CA GLY A 253 23.36 -12.01 19.63
C GLY A 253 23.58 -10.58 19.11
N PRO A 254 24.83 -10.10 19.18
CA PRO A 254 25.16 -8.71 18.91
C PRO A 254 24.97 -8.29 17.44
N ASP A 255 25.16 -9.21 16.51
CA ASP A 255 25.22 -8.91 15.08
C ASP A 255 23.93 -9.27 14.33
N TYR A 256 22.93 -9.93 14.99
CA TYR A 256 21.68 -10.28 14.33
C TYR A 256 20.82 -9.04 14.08
N PRO A 257 20.41 -8.73 12.84
CA PRO A 257 19.76 -7.49 12.52
C PRO A 257 18.39 -7.32 13.18
N LEU A 258 18.19 -6.18 13.83
CA LEU A 258 16.92 -5.80 14.47
C LEU A 258 16.45 -4.44 13.93
N GLU A 259 15.24 -4.41 13.43
CA GLU A 259 14.53 -3.21 12.99
C GLU A 259 13.47 -2.82 14.02
N ILE A 260 13.31 -1.52 14.27
CA ILE A 260 12.14 -0.96 14.91
C ILE A 260 11.37 -0.09 13.93
N ILE A 261 10.07 -0.31 13.81
CA ILE A 261 9.16 0.58 13.06
C ILE A 261 8.56 1.57 14.04
N LEU A 262 8.77 2.86 13.80
CA LEU A 262 8.28 3.95 14.66
C LEU A 262 7.53 5.00 13.84
N THR A 263 6.56 5.64 14.46
CA THR A 263 6.12 6.98 14.05
C THR A 263 7.10 8.01 14.63
N ALA A 264 7.59 8.93 13.81
CA ALA A 264 8.55 9.93 14.27
C ALA A 264 7.92 10.93 15.26
N GLU A 265 6.69 11.29 14.99
CA GLU A 265 5.79 12.01 15.90
C GLU A 265 4.37 11.52 15.66
N GLY A 266 3.53 11.49 16.68
CA GLY A 266 2.19 10.93 16.54
C GLY A 266 1.33 11.11 17.78
N ILE A 267 0.22 10.38 17.81
CA ILE A 267 -0.75 10.46 18.89
C ILE A 267 -0.10 10.05 20.22
N GLY A 268 0.17 11.04 21.06
CA GLY A 268 0.64 10.83 22.42
C GLY A 268 2.16 10.73 22.57
N HIS A 269 2.94 11.06 21.55
CA HIS A 269 4.38 11.31 21.69
C HIS A 269 4.86 12.36 20.69
N LYS A 270 5.91 13.07 21.04
CA LYS A 270 6.53 14.12 20.23
C LYS A 270 7.78 13.61 19.56
N TYR A 271 8.23 14.31 18.53
CA TYR A 271 9.47 14.03 17.84
C TYR A 271 10.67 13.86 18.78
N GLU A 272 10.80 14.73 19.80
CA GLU A 272 11.88 14.67 20.79
C GLU A 272 11.80 13.42 21.69
N ASP A 273 10.61 12.86 21.85
CA ASP A 273 10.43 11.60 22.58
C ASP A 273 10.96 10.43 21.75
N THR A 274 10.66 10.42 20.45
CA THR A 274 11.16 9.40 19.51
C THR A 274 12.67 9.46 19.37
N LEU A 275 13.24 10.65 19.23
CA LEU A 275 14.69 10.84 19.16
C LEU A 275 15.39 10.33 20.43
N TRP A 276 14.83 10.66 21.61
CA TRP A 276 15.30 10.15 22.89
C TRP A 276 15.18 8.62 22.99
N LEU A 277 14.07 8.03 22.53
CA LEU A 277 13.88 6.57 22.55
C LEU A 277 14.95 5.86 21.71
N ILE A 278 15.25 6.34 20.50
CA ILE A 278 16.30 5.78 19.64
C ILE A 278 17.67 5.91 20.31
N GLU A 279 17.96 7.03 20.96
CA GLU A 279 19.20 7.22 21.73
C GLU A 279 19.32 6.19 22.87
N GLN A 280 18.21 5.88 23.59
CA GLN A 280 18.22 4.87 24.65
C GLN A 280 18.32 3.44 24.12
N LEU A 281 17.80 3.15 22.94
CA LEU A 281 17.94 1.83 22.28
C LEU A 281 19.42 1.55 21.93
N GLY A 282 20.15 2.58 21.51
CA GLY A 282 21.59 2.48 21.21
C GLY A 282 21.89 1.32 20.23
N SER A 283 22.85 0.48 20.58
CA SER A 283 23.25 -0.70 19.77
C SER A 283 22.26 -1.86 19.80
N ASN A 284 21.15 -1.76 20.52
CA ASN A 284 20.12 -2.80 20.53
C ASN A 284 19.26 -2.78 19.26
N VAL A 285 19.35 -1.72 18.44
CA VAL A 285 18.65 -1.59 17.18
C VAL A 285 19.63 -1.26 16.05
N ASP A 286 19.45 -1.90 14.88
CA ASP A 286 20.29 -1.66 13.70
C ASP A 286 19.60 -0.73 12.70
N VAL A 287 18.28 -0.86 12.55
CA VAL A 287 17.48 -0.07 11.59
C VAL A 287 16.29 0.57 12.27
N VAL A 288 16.16 1.87 12.09
CA VAL A 288 14.97 2.65 12.49
C VAL A 288 14.14 2.95 11.24
N HIS A 289 13.01 2.31 11.14
CA HIS A 289 12.08 2.48 10.02
C HIS A 289 11.01 3.49 10.37
N ILE A 290 11.05 4.63 9.72
CA ILE A 290 10.14 5.74 10.01
C ILE A 290 8.88 5.66 9.18
N ARG A 291 7.75 5.82 9.89
CA ARG A 291 6.43 6.00 9.31
C ARG A 291 5.75 7.24 9.88
N THR A 292 4.89 7.86 9.12
CA THR A 292 3.95 8.85 9.68
C THR A 292 2.83 8.11 10.38
N ASP A 293 2.33 8.68 11.47
CA ASP A 293 1.08 8.24 12.05
C ASP A 293 -0.03 8.54 11.05
N TYR A 294 -0.65 7.50 10.58
CA TYR A 294 -1.65 7.58 9.54
C TYR A 294 -2.97 8.24 10.01
N LYS A 295 -3.06 8.54 11.29
CA LYS A 295 -4.22 9.13 11.93
C LYS A 295 -4.05 10.60 12.30
N ASP A 296 -2.83 11.03 12.61
CA ASP A 296 -2.52 12.42 12.95
C ASP A 296 -2.08 13.25 11.75
N THR A 297 -1.56 12.62 10.71
CA THR A 297 -1.23 13.36 9.51
C THR A 297 -2.50 13.54 8.70
N GLN A 298 -2.79 14.76 8.36
CA GLN A 298 -3.80 15.15 7.37
C GLN A 298 -3.52 14.53 5.98
N HIS A 299 -2.57 13.57 5.91
CA HIS A 299 -2.05 12.96 4.70
C HIS A 299 -2.01 11.44 4.82
N PRO A 300 -3.14 10.76 4.59
CA PRO A 300 -3.15 9.30 4.50
C PRO A 300 -2.20 8.81 3.41
N ILE A 301 -1.51 7.72 3.72
CA ILE A 301 -0.36 7.08 3.03
C ILE A 301 -0.53 6.83 1.51
N GLY A 302 -1.56 7.31 0.86
CA GLY A 302 -1.83 6.91 -0.51
C GLY A 302 -1.88 8.00 -1.55
N TYR A 303 -2.75 8.97 -1.35
CA TYR A 303 -3.17 9.86 -2.44
C TYR A 303 -2.79 11.32 -2.28
N THR A 304 -2.48 11.78 -1.08
CA THR A 304 -2.34 13.20 -0.76
C THR A 304 -0.99 13.81 -1.01
N VAL A 305 -0.07 13.06 -1.53
CA VAL A 305 1.22 13.64 -1.88
C VAL A 305 1.10 14.33 -3.23
N THR A 306 1.35 15.61 -3.23
CA THR A 306 1.49 16.39 -4.45
C THR A 306 2.77 15.98 -5.18
N ARG A 307 2.97 16.49 -6.39
CA ARG A 307 4.22 16.24 -7.12
C ARG A 307 5.45 16.82 -6.38
N GLU A 308 5.26 17.89 -5.63
CA GLU A 308 6.31 18.57 -4.84
C GLU A 308 6.65 17.79 -3.55
N MET A 309 5.67 17.07 -2.99
CA MET A 309 5.85 16.25 -1.79
C MET A 309 5.43 14.79 -2.08
N PRO A 310 6.21 14.05 -2.87
CA PRO A 310 5.82 12.73 -3.37
C PRO A 310 5.86 11.62 -2.31
N SER A 311 6.54 11.84 -1.17
CA SER A 311 6.57 10.90 -0.02
C SER A 311 6.23 11.64 1.28
N PRO A 312 5.18 11.22 2.00
CA PRO A 312 4.76 11.88 3.23
C PRO A 312 5.77 11.70 4.37
N ASN A 313 6.59 10.65 4.32
CA ASN A 313 7.54 10.34 5.38
C ASN A 313 8.93 10.95 5.15
N LEU A 314 9.20 11.52 3.95
CA LEU A 314 10.56 11.87 3.57
C LEU A 314 11.14 13.01 4.43
N GLU A 315 10.36 14.08 4.66
CA GLU A 315 10.86 15.23 5.40
C GLU A 315 11.17 14.91 6.86
N ILE A 316 10.25 14.24 7.54
CA ILE A 316 10.48 13.84 8.94
C ILE A 316 11.61 12.81 9.07
N THR A 317 11.78 11.94 8.07
CA THR A 317 12.88 10.97 8.04
C THR A 317 14.21 11.66 7.84
N ARG A 318 14.29 12.61 6.89
CA ARG A 318 15.47 13.46 6.67
C ARG A 318 15.90 14.16 7.96
N ARG A 319 14.97 14.85 8.61
CA ARG A 319 15.22 15.53 9.89
C ARG A 319 15.77 14.56 10.93
N LEU A 320 15.12 13.41 11.10
CA LEU A 320 15.56 12.38 12.05
C LEU A 320 16.98 11.89 11.73
N LYS A 321 17.25 11.56 10.47
CA LYS A 321 18.58 11.09 10.05
C LYS A 321 19.67 12.11 10.40
N HIS A 322 19.44 13.39 10.10
CA HIS A 322 20.39 14.45 10.39
C HIS A 322 20.58 14.65 11.92
N ASP A 323 19.51 14.60 12.71
CA ASP A 323 19.58 14.74 14.15
C ASP A 323 20.30 13.55 14.83
N LEU A 324 20.09 12.32 14.34
CA LEU A 324 20.82 11.14 14.80
C LEU A 324 22.31 11.25 14.49
N MET A 325 22.67 11.64 13.27
CA MET A 325 24.07 11.88 12.88
C MET A 325 24.73 12.96 13.72
N ALA A 326 24.05 14.08 13.96
CA ALA A 326 24.57 15.18 14.79
C ALA A 326 24.81 14.76 16.25
N ARG A 327 24.10 13.74 16.74
CA ARG A 327 24.27 13.16 18.09
C ARG A 327 25.25 11.98 18.13
N GLY A 328 25.83 11.58 16.98
CA GLY A 328 26.72 10.42 16.89
C GLY A 328 26.03 9.08 17.09
N ILE A 329 24.71 9.00 16.80
CA ILE A 329 23.91 7.77 16.87
C ILE A 329 23.96 7.07 15.52
N HIS A 330 24.44 5.82 15.51
CA HIS A 330 24.78 5.07 14.29
C HIS A 330 23.69 4.08 13.83
N ALA A 331 22.44 4.31 14.17
CA ALA A 331 21.34 3.51 13.61
C ALA A 331 21.11 3.88 12.14
N LEU A 332 20.90 2.87 11.27
CA LEU A 332 20.49 3.10 9.90
C LEU A 332 19.02 3.57 9.88
N VAL A 333 18.70 4.48 8.98
CA VAL A 333 17.35 5.03 8.87
C VAL A 333 16.72 4.55 7.58
N GLN A 334 15.55 3.91 7.71
CA GLN A 334 14.73 3.43 6.60
C GLN A 334 13.48 4.31 6.44
N VAL A 335 13.19 4.70 5.22
CA VAL A 335 11.98 5.44 4.87
C VAL A 335 11.03 4.56 4.04
N SER A 336 9.74 4.77 4.21
CA SER A 336 8.71 4.12 3.39
C SER A 336 7.61 5.09 2.97
N ALA A 337 6.70 4.61 2.14
CA ALA A 337 5.55 5.30 1.56
C ALA A 337 5.87 6.36 0.48
N GLY A 338 5.03 6.40 -0.53
CA GLY A 338 5.06 7.41 -1.58
C GLY A 338 6.09 7.20 -2.70
N PHE A 339 7.07 6.35 -2.52
CA PHE A 339 8.08 6.06 -3.54
C PHE A 339 7.48 5.27 -4.71
N CYS A 340 7.28 5.94 -5.83
CA CYS A 340 6.73 5.37 -7.06
C CYS A 340 7.56 5.75 -8.31
N ASN A 341 8.75 6.32 -8.09
CA ASN A 341 9.67 6.80 -9.11
C ASN A 341 11.12 6.49 -8.67
N PRO A 342 11.91 5.78 -9.50
CA PRO A 342 13.30 5.46 -9.19
C PRO A 342 14.19 6.70 -8.97
N ASP A 343 13.95 7.79 -9.68
CA ASP A 343 14.73 9.03 -9.57
C ASP A 343 14.58 9.65 -8.18
N LEU A 344 13.36 9.62 -7.61
CA LEU A 344 13.14 10.05 -6.23
C LEU A 344 13.89 9.18 -5.23
N MET A 345 13.89 7.84 -5.46
CA MET A 345 14.62 6.90 -4.59
C MET A 345 16.13 7.18 -4.62
N GLU A 346 16.68 7.31 -5.82
CA GLU A 346 18.10 7.62 -6.02
C GLU A 346 18.48 8.94 -5.35
N LYS A 347 17.68 10.00 -5.59
CA LYS A 347 17.91 11.31 -4.97
C LYS A 347 17.88 11.24 -3.44
N THR A 348 16.91 10.55 -2.85
CA THR A 348 16.78 10.40 -1.39
C THR A 348 18.02 9.76 -0.78
N LEU A 349 18.55 8.72 -1.43
CA LEU A 349 19.77 8.03 -0.97
C LEU A 349 21.04 8.85 -1.24
N ALA A 350 21.11 9.53 -2.38
CA ALA A 350 22.25 10.37 -2.75
C ALA A 350 22.39 11.60 -1.84
N ASP A 351 21.28 12.22 -1.45
CA ASP A 351 21.25 13.35 -0.52
C ASP A 351 21.53 12.91 0.94
N GLY A 352 21.55 11.59 1.22
CA GLY A 352 21.76 11.07 2.58
C GLY A 352 20.54 11.22 3.49
N ASP A 353 19.36 11.42 2.92
CA ASP A 353 18.10 11.61 3.67
C ASP A 353 17.60 10.32 4.33
N ALA A 354 18.02 9.16 3.80
CA ALA A 354 17.78 7.83 4.36
C ALA A 354 18.93 6.88 3.93
N ASP A 355 19.07 5.75 4.61
CA ASP A 355 20.00 4.68 4.26
C ASP A 355 19.34 3.57 3.44
N LEU A 356 18.07 3.31 3.71
CA LEU A 356 17.25 2.27 3.10
C LEU A 356 15.88 2.82 2.71
N ILE A 357 15.28 2.24 1.68
CA ILE A 357 13.93 2.57 1.23
C ILE A 357 13.09 1.28 1.19
N ALA A 358 12.01 1.27 1.96
CA ALA A 358 11.04 0.17 1.96
C ALA A 358 9.93 0.42 0.93
N ILE A 359 9.76 -0.51 0.01
CA ILE A 359 8.82 -0.41 -1.10
C ILE A 359 7.80 -1.54 -1.04
N HIS A 360 6.54 -1.19 -1.28
CA HIS A 360 5.46 -2.17 -1.41
C HIS A 360 4.75 -2.06 -2.76
N ARG A 361 4.02 -0.98 -2.97
CA ARG A 361 3.13 -0.81 -4.12
C ARG A 361 3.83 -0.84 -5.47
N PHE A 362 5.09 -0.45 -5.51
CA PHE A 362 5.87 -0.41 -6.74
C PHE A 362 6.16 -1.81 -7.29
N TRP A 363 6.36 -2.81 -6.40
CA TRP A 363 6.50 -4.21 -6.80
C TRP A 363 5.26 -4.78 -7.50
N HIS A 364 4.08 -4.26 -7.17
CA HIS A 364 2.83 -4.62 -7.85
C HIS A 364 2.72 -3.97 -9.23
N ALA A 365 3.14 -2.70 -9.34
CA ALA A 365 3.09 -1.98 -10.61
C ALA A 365 4.09 -2.54 -11.62
N ASP A 366 5.32 -2.81 -11.17
CA ASP A 366 6.41 -3.34 -11.99
C ASP A 366 7.29 -4.31 -11.19
N PRO A 367 7.03 -5.61 -11.25
CA PRO A 367 7.86 -6.60 -10.55
C PRO A 367 9.32 -6.59 -11.00
N GLU A 368 9.61 -6.18 -12.23
CA GLU A 368 10.96 -6.16 -12.81
C GLU A 368 11.65 -4.79 -12.71
N PHE A 369 11.09 -3.83 -11.95
CA PHE A 369 11.60 -2.45 -11.97
C PHE A 369 13.08 -2.34 -11.61
N LEU A 370 13.55 -3.11 -10.62
CA LEU A 370 14.94 -3.04 -10.19
C LEU A 370 15.90 -3.64 -11.23
N LYS A 371 15.50 -4.71 -11.90
CA LYS A 371 16.23 -5.25 -13.05
C LYS A 371 16.34 -4.21 -14.18
N LYS A 372 15.25 -3.51 -14.49
CA LYS A 372 15.26 -2.42 -15.48
C LYS A 372 16.21 -1.30 -15.08
N ILE A 373 16.22 -0.94 -13.77
CA ILE A 373 17.19 0.03 -13.23
C ILE A 373 18.63 -0.46 -13.41
N GLN A 374 18.94 -1.71 -13.05
CA GLN A 374 20.27 -2.30 -13.21
C GLN A 374 20.76 -2.30 -14.67
N GLU A 375 19.84 -2.47 -15.59
CA GLU A 375 20.12 -2.43 -17.04
C GLU A 375 20.17 -0.99 -17.61
N GLY A 376 20.00 0.05 -16.77
CA GLY A 376 19.99 1.45 -17.21
C GLY A 376 18.70 1.87 -17.93
N ARG A 377 17.63 1.08 -17.83
CA ARG A 377 16.32 1.28 -18.47
C ARG A 377 15.27 1.84 -17.50
N GLY A 378 15.66 2.81 -16.64
CA GLY A 378 14.73 3.39 -15.66
C GLY A 378 13.47 3.99 -16.27
N GLU A 379 13.54 4.49 -17.50
CA GLU A 379 12.40 5.02 -18.25
C GLU A 379 11.37 3.96 -18.67
N ASP A 380 11.74 2.67 -18.65
CA ASP A 380 10.85 1.55 -18.95
C ASP A 380 10.09 1.05 -17.73
N VAL A 381 10.43 1.56 -16.56
CA VAL A 381 9.76 1.20 -15.32
C VAL A 381 8.32 1.71 -15.33
N VAL A 382 7.37 0.82 -15.04
CA VAL A 382 5.94 1.16 -14.98
C VAL A 382 5.66 2.01 -13.73
N PRO A 383 5.17 3.23 -13.86
CA PRO A 383 4.89 4.07 -12.70
C PRO A 383 3.69 3.56 -11.90
N CYS A 384 3.80 3.53 -10.58
CA CYS A 384 2.68 3.25 -9.69
C CYS A 384 1.74 4.46 -9.62
N VAL A 385 0.46 4.26 -9.92
CA VAL A 385 -0.56 5.33 -9.89
C VAL A 385 -1.16 5.55 -8.49
N LYS A 386 -0.62 4.95 -7.45
CA LYS A 386 -1.00 5.12 -6.03
C LYS A 386 -2.48 4.84 -5.69
N CYS A 387 -3.17 4.04 -6.47
CA CYS A 387 -4.60 3.73 -6.31
C CYS A 387 -4.94 2.82 -5.11
N ASN A 388 -3.95 2.31 -4.36
CA ASN A 388 -4.10 1.38 -3.22
C ASN A 388 -4.84 0.06 -3.55
N ARG A 389 -4.91 -0.34 -4.83
CA ARG A 389 -5.52 -1.61 -5.28
C ARG A 389 -4.46 -2.67 -5.56
N CYS A 390 -3.49 -2.81 -4.63
CA CYS A 390 -2.43 -3.82 -4.72
C CYS A 390 -3.03 -5.23 -4.69
N GLY A 391 -2.43 -6.16 -5.45
CA GLY A 391 -3.00 -7.49 -5.71
C GLY A 391 -4.03 -7.55 -6.85
N LYS A 392 -4.50 -6.38 -7.34
CA LYS A 392 -5.32 -6.22 -8.55
C LYS A 392 -4.89 -4.94 -9.26
N CYS A 393 -3.60 -4.83 -9.55
CA CYS A 393 -2.98 -3.59 -10.00
C CYS A 393 -3.51 -3.15 -11.37
N PRO A 394 -4.08 -1.93 -11.49
CA PRO A 394 -4.65 -1.45 -12.76
C PRO A 394 -3.59 -1.13 -13.83
N VAL A 395 -2.33 -0.89 -13.42
CA VAL A 395 -1.22 -0.62 -14.35
C VAL A 395 -0.40 -1.87 -14.67
N ASN A 396 -0.66 -2.99 -13.97
CA ASN A 396 -0.11 -4.31 -14.22
C ASN A 396 -1.23 -5.36 -14.24
N PRO A 397 -2.05 -5.41 -15.30
CA PRO A 397 -3.18 -6.35 -15.38
C PRO A 397 -2.77 -7.81 -15.32
N ALA A 398 -1.51 -8.13 -15.59
CA ALA A 398 -1.00 -9.50 -15.51
C ALA A 398 -0.92 -10.03 -14.05
N GLU A 399 -0.95 -9.14 -13.05
CA GLU A 399 -0.86 -9.52 -11.63
C GLU A 399 -1.99 -10.45 -11.17
N VAL A 400 -3.20 -10.32 -11.75
CA VAL A 400 -4.36 -11.14 -11.39
C VAL A 400 -4.34 -12.55 -11.99
N PHE A 401 -3.40 -12.84 -12.89
CA PHE A 401 -3.29 -14.13 -13.55
C PHE A 401 -2.26 -15.04 -12.86
N ASP A 402 -2.52 -16.35 -12.89
CA ASP A 402 -1.51 -17.35 -12.52
C ASP A 402 -0.29 -17.31 -13.47
N ASP A 403 0.83 -17.90 -13.04
CA ASP A 403 2.09 -17.81 -13.79
C ASP A 403 2.01 -18.47 -15.18
N ALA A 404 1.23 -19.54 -15.33
CA ALA A 404 1.08 -20.20 -16.62
C ALA A 404 0.31 -19.31 -17.60
N THR A 405 -0.74 -18.65 -17.13
CA THR A 405 -1.50 -17.68 -17.93
C THR A 405 -0.64 -16.45 -18.25
N ARG A 406 0.10 -15.94 -17.26
CA ARG A 406 1.03 -14.81 -17.42
C ARG A 406 2.09 -15.10 -18.48
N ALA A 407 2.74 -16.28 -18.41
CA ALA A 407 3.71 -16.72 -19.40
C ALA A 407 3.12 -16.81 -20.81
N ARG A 408 1.87 -17.28 -20.95
CA ARG A 408 1.17 -17.36 -22.24
C ARG A 408 0.84 -16.00 -22.84
N ILE A 409 0.49 -15.02 -22.02
CA ILE A 409 0.14 -13.65 -22.47
C ILE A 409 1.32 -12.97 -23.15
N ILE A 410 2.52 -13.16 -22.64
CA ILE A 410 3.74 -12.49 -23.14
C ILE A 410 4.51 -13.28 -24.20
N GLN A 411 4.12 -14.55 -24.48
CA GLN A 411 4.83 -15.36 -25.49
C GLN A 411 4.63 -14.81 -26.90
N PRO A 412 5.71 -14.77 -27.71
CA PRO A 412 5.61 -14.46 -29.12
C PRO A 412 4.66 -15.41 -29.85
N VAL A 413 3.94 -14.88 -30.82
CA VAL A 413 3.03 -15.69 -31.63
C VAL A 413 3.75 -16.38 -32.77
N THR A 414 3.28 -17.59 -33.15
CA THR A 414 3.79 -18.30 -34.32
C THR A 414 3.27 -17.72 -35.64
N ARG A 415 2.06 -17.14 -35.61
CA ARG A 415 1.44 -16.48 -36.78
C ARG A 415 1.25 -15.00 -36.49
N LYS A 416 2.02 -14.17 -37.16
CA LYS A 416 1.87 -12.69 -37.11
C LYS A 416 0.59 -12.28 -37.84
N LYS A 417 -0.08 -11.27 -37.26
CA LYS A 417 -1.30 -10.66 -37.81
C LYS A 417 -1.12 -9.15 -37.95
N LYS A 418 -1.90 -8.54 -38.83
CA LYS A 418 -2.12 -7.09 -38.90
C LYS A 418 -3.36 -6.78 -38.05
N VAL A 419 -3.19 -6.10 -36.93
CA VAL A 419 -4.27 -5.87 -35.95
C VAL A 419 -4.54 -4.37 -35.80
N ALA A 420 -5.81 -3.97 -35.90
CA ALA A 420 -6.23 -2.63 -35.57
C ALA A 420 -6.61 -2.54 -34.10
N VAL A 421 -6.21 -1.47 -33.40
CA VAL A 421 -6.70 -1.12 -32.06
C VAL A 421 -7.43 0.22 -32.19
N VAL A 422 -8.71 0.23 -31.86
CA VAL A 422 -9.57 1.42 -31.98
C VAL A 422 -9.80 2.03 -30.60
N GLY A 423 -9.19 3.18 -30.37
CA GLY A 423 -9.24 3.94 -29.11
C GLY A 423 -7.87 4.03 -28.43
N GLY A 424 -7.36 5.24 -28.27
CA GLY A 424 -6.08 5.57 -27.64
C GLY A 424 -6.16 5.83 -26.14
N GLY A 425 -7.17 5.32 -25.46
CA GLY A 425 -7.24 5.27 -24.00
C GLY A 425 -6.29 4.22 -23.41
N PRO A 426 -6.14 4.14 -22.06
CA PRO A 426 -5.16 3.26 -21.42
C PRO A 426 -5.33 1.78 -21.80
N GLY A 427 -6.56 1.31 -21.94
CA GLY A 427 -6.85 -0.06 -22.37
C GLY A 427 -6.37 -0.36 -23.79
N GLY A 428 -6.62 0.56 -24.74
CA GLY A 428 -6.17 0.40 -26.12
C GLY A 428 -4.65 0.54 -26.27
N MET A 429 -4.06 1.50 -25.57
CA MET A 429 -2.60 1.68 -25.55
C MET A 429 -1.89 0.43 -25.01
N TYR A 430 -2.37 -0.13 -23.88
CA TYR A 430 -1.80 -1.33 -23.29
C TYR A 430 -2.01 -2.58 -24.18
N ALA A 431 -3.19 -2.70 -24.79
CA ALA A 431 -3.45 -3.79 -25.75
C ALA A 431 -2.50 -3.71 -26.95
N ALA A 432 -2.26 -2.51 -27.50
CA ALA A 432 -1.33 -2.32 -28.61
C ALA A 432 0.11 -2.69 -28.23
N ILE A 433 0.55 -2.34 -27.01
CA ILE A 433 1.86 -2.73 -26.47
C ILE A 433 1.98 -4.27 -26.41
N LEU A 434 1.01 -4.94 -25.79
CA LEU A 434 1.01 -6.41 -25.66
C LEU A 434 1.02 -7.13 -27.01
N LEU A 435 0.21 -6.66 -27.97
CA LEU A 435 0.16 -7.21 -29.31
C LEU A 435 1.49 -7.05 -30.03
N ALA A 436 2.10 -5.88 -29.92
CA ALA A 436 3.39 -5.60 -30.51
C ALA A 436 4.50 -6.48 -29.91
N ASP A 437 4.54 -6.65 -28.59
CA ASP A 437 5.49 -7.51 -27.89
C ASP A 437 5.33 -8.97 -28.28
N ARG A 438 4.13 -9.41 -28.63
CA ARG A 438 3.87 -10.74 -29.17
C ARG A 438 4.28 -10.89 -30.64
N GLY A 439 4.64 -9.81 -31.33
CA GLY A 439 5.15 -9.79 -32.70
C GLY A 439 4.12 -9.49 -33.79
N HIS A 440 2.91 -9.03 -33.42
CA HIS A 440 1.92 -8.56 -34.40
C HIS A 440 2.31 -7.20 -35.00
N GLN A 441 1.78 -6.88 -36.19
CA GLN A 441 1.77 -5.52 -36.74
C GLN A 441 0.53 -4.80 -36.22
N VAL A 442 0.70 -3.69 -35.54
CA VAL A 442 -0.38 -3.00 -34.82
C VAL A 442 -0.58 -1.60 -35.38
N ALA A 443 -1.83 -1.24 -35.69
CA ALA A 443 -2.25 0.13 -35.99
C ALA A 443 -3.21 0.60 -34.90
N LEU A 444 -2.85 1.63 -34.13
CA LEU A 444 -3.68 2.24 -33.13
C LEU A 444 -4.33 3.51 -33.68
N TYR A 445 -5.66 3.55 -33.67
CA TYR A 445 -6.47 4.68 -34.12
C TYR A 445 -7.03 5.43 -32.92
N GLU A 446 -6.80 6.72 -32.86
CA GLU A 446 -7.37 7.63 -31.88
C GLU A 446 -7.96 8.86 -32.61
N GLN A 447 -9.24 9.16 -32.32
CA GLN A 447 -9.94 10.28 -32.97
C GLN A 447 -9.46 11.66 -32.52
N LYS A 448 -8.86 11.76 -31.31
CA LYS A 448 -8.24 12.98 -30.80
C LYS A 448 -6.75 13.03 -31.20
N GLU A 449 -6.17 14.23 -31.16
CA GLU A 449 -4.74 14.44 -31.41
C GLU A 449 -3.84 13.93 -30.26
N LYS A 450 -4.44 13.52 -29.12
CA LYS A 450 -3.72 13.10 -27.92
C LYS A 450 -4.19 11.72 -27.47
N LEU A 451 -3.22 10.91 -27.02
CA LEU A 451 -3.44 9.65 -26.33
C LEU A 451 -3.84 9.87 -24.88
N GLY A 452 -4.33 8.82 -24.20
CA GLY A 452 -4.68 8.80 -22.78
C GLY A 452 -6.17 8.71 -22.48
N GLY A 453 -7.04 9.02 -23.45
CA GLY A 453 -8.50 8.91 -23.31
C GLY A 453 -9.03 9.69 -22.10
N GLN A 454 -9.84 9.05 -21.27
CA GLN A 454 -10.45 9.70 -20.10
C GLN A 454 -9.45 9.97 -18.95
N LEU A 455 -8.30 9.29 -18.89
CA LEU A 455 -7.28 9.56 -17.89
C LEU A 455 -6.70 10.98 -17.98
N CYS A 456 -6.75 11.61 -19.18
CA CYS A 456 -6.34 13.01 -19.35
C CYS A 456 -7.20 14.02 -18.57
N HIS A 457 -8.37 13.60 -18.07
CA HIS A 457 -9.20 14.43 -17.20
C HIS A 457 -8.94 14.08 -15.73
N ALA A 458 -8.64 12.81 -15.44
CA ALA A 458 -8.32 12.39 -14.07
C ALA A 458 -7.02 13.03 -13.55
N ASP A 459 -6.03 13.26 -14.40
CA ASP A 459 -4.76 13.90 -14.04
C ASP A 459 -4.85 15.42 -13.78
N MET A 460 -5.99 16.03 -14.13
CA MET A 460 -6.26 17.44 -13.82
C MET A 460 -6.52 17.67 -12.32
N VAL A 461 -6.86 16.62 -11.59
CA VAL A 461 -6.96 16.65 -10.12
C VAL A 461 -5.56 16.48 -9.53
N ASP A 462 -5.07 17.50 -8.82
CA ASP A 462 -3.66 17.62 -8.41
C ASP A 462 -3.10 16.43 -7.60
N PHE A 463 -3.91 15.76 -6.78
CA PHE A 463 -3.49 14.54 -6.08
C PHE A 463 -3.48 13.27 -6.97
N LYS A 464 -3.98 13.35 -8.21
CA LYS A 464 -3.93 12.26 -9.21
C LYS A 464 -2.82 12.42 -10.25
N TRP A 465 -1.88 13.30 -10.02
CA TRP A 465 -0.72 13.52 -10.89
C TRP A 465 -0.02 12.24 -11.40
N PRO A 466 0.01 11.07 -10.69
CA PRO A 466 0.63 9.89 -11.24
C PRO A 466 -0.07 9.30 -12.48
N MET A 467 -1.32 9.72 -12.76
CA MET A 467 -2.03 9.32 -13.99
C MET A 467 -1.37 9.90 -15.23
N ALA A 468 -0.89 11.15 -15.17
CA ALA A 468 -0.13 11.76 -16.25
C ALA A 468 1.18 11.01 -16.55
N ASP A 469 1.90 10.59 -15.50
CA ASP A 469 3.13 9.82 -15.64
C ASP A 469 2.87 8.46 -16.29
N TYR A 470 1.74 7.82 -15.97
CA TYR A 470 1.35 6.56 -16.59
C TYR A 470 0.97 6.72 -18.07
N ILE A 471 0.22 7.77 -18.43
CA ILE A 471 -0.09 8.09 -19.84
C ILE A 471 1.21 8.32 -20.61
N ALA A 472 2.12 9.13 -20.08
CA ALA A 472 3.41 9.41 -20.71
C ALA A 472 4.27 8.15 -20.88
N TRP A 473 4.23 7.24 -19.89
CA TRP A 473 4.88 5.94 -19.99
C TRP A 473 4.27 5.09 -21.11
N LEU A 474 2.95 4.94 -21.17
CA LEU A 474 2.26 4.19 -22.22
C LEU A 474 2.60 4.73 -23.62
N GLU A 475 2.57 6.05 -23.81
CA GLU A 475 2.92 6.67 -25.08
C GLU A 475 4.37 6.41 -25.47
N ARG A 476 5.31 6.55 -24.53
CA ARG A 476 6.73 6.23 -24.74
C ARG A 476 6.93 4.77 -25.14
N GLN A 477 6.21 3.84 -24.47
CA GLN A 477 6.28 2.42 -24.78
C GLN A 477 5.72 2.09 -26.17
N LEU A 478 4.66 2.75 -26.62
CA LEU A 478 4.14 2.59 -27.98
C LEU A 478 5.14 3.08 -29.02
N ARG A 479 5.73 4.26 -28.81
CA ARG A 479 6.68 4.88 -29.76
C ARG A 479 8.02 4.13 -29.87
N LYS A 480 8.40 3.35 -28.85
CA LYS A 480 9.59 2.48 -28.89
C LYS A 480 9.43 1.24 -29.79
N ARG A 481 8.21 0.88 -30.17
CA ARG A 481 7.91 -0.35 -30.91
C ARG A 481 7.75 -0.08 -32.40
N GLU A 482 8.71 -0.54 -33.22
CA GLU A 482 8.72 -0.33 -34.66
C GLU A 482 7.52 -0.97 -35.38
N ASN A 483 6.91 -1.99 -34.78
CA ASN A 483 5.72 -2.67 -35.30
C ASN A 483 4.39 -2.05 -34.83
N VAL A 484 4.41 -0.83 -34.27
CA VAL A 484 3.23 -0.04 -33.92
C VAL A 484 3.16 1.20 -34.79
N THR A 485 2.02 1.43 -35.44
CA THR A 485 1.70 2.67 -36.16
C THR A 485 0.60 3.41 -35.40
N LEU A 486 0.81 4.70 -35.12
CA LEU A 486 -0.16 5.56 -34.46
C LEU A 486 -0.89 6.45 -35.48
N HIS A 487 -2.22 6.38 -35.49
CA HIS A 487 -3.10 7.22 -36.31
C HIS A 487 -3.90 8.14 -35.38
N LEU A 488 -3.28 9.27 -34.99
CA LEU A 488 -3.92 10.31 -34.18
C LEU A 488 -4.80 11.21 -35.05
N GLY A 489 -5.79 11.88 -34.47
CA GLY A 489 -6.76 12.70 -35.20
C GLY A 489 -7.63 11.88 -36.17
N THR A 490 -7.62 10.54 -36.04
CA THR A 490 -8.23 9.65 -37.04
C THR A 490 -9.31 8.79 -36.40
N ARG A 491 -10.55 9.03 -36.79
CA ARG A 491 -11.69 8.20 -36.39
C ARG A 491 -11.73 6.93 -37.24
N ALA A 492 -11.50 5.76 -36.62
CA ALA A 492 -11.66 4.50 -37.30
C ALA A 492 -13.14 4.22 -37.60
N THR A 493 -13.44 3.81 -38.84
CA THR A 493 -14.75 3.33 -39.26
C THR A 493 -14.64 1.89 -39.76
N PRO A 494 -15.76 1.16 -39.84
CA PRO A 494 -15.75 -0.21 -40.41
C PRO A 494 -15.20 -0.25 -41.83
N GLU A 495 -15.52 0.76 -42.66
CA GLU A 495 -15.05 0.89 -44.03
C GLU A 495 -13.53 1.04 -44.10
N LEU A 496 -12.97 1.94 -43.28
CA LEU A 496 -11.51 2.14 -43.17
C LEU A 496 -10.81 0.84 -42.76
N LEU A 497 -11.32 0.15 -41.72
CA LEU A 497 -10.72 -1.08 -41.24
C LEU A 497 -10.78 -2.20 -42.30
N THR A 498 -11.85 -2.26 -43.07
CA THR A 498 -12.01 -3.22 -44.16
C THR A 498 -11.06 -2.89 -45.33
N GLN A 499 -10.96 -1.64 -45.71
CA GLN A 499 -10.07 -1.16 -46.78
C GLN A 499 -8.60 -1.46 -46.46
N GLU A 500 -8.20 -1.27 -45.20
CA GLU A 500 -6.84 -1.52 -44.69
C GLU A 500 -6.51 -2.99 -44.50
N GLN A 501 -7.49 -3.89 -44.67
CA GLN A 501 -7.32 -5.36 -44.62
C GLN A 501 -6.67 -5.86 -43.31
N TYR A 502 -7.19 -5.45 -42.17
CA TYR A 502 -6.77 -6.00 -40.87
C TYR A 502 -7.29 -7.43 -40.69
N ASP A 503 -6.45 -8.29 -40.12
CA ASP A 503 -6.86 -9.65 -39.72
C ASP A 503 -7.85 -9.64 -38.55
N ASP A 504 -7.64 -8.72 -37.59
CA ASP A 504 -8.47 -8.54 -36.38
C ASP A 504 -8.54 -7.09 -35.98
N ALA A 505 -9.58 -6.73 -35.22
CA ALA A 505 -9.73 -5.41 -34.60
C ALA A 505 -10.08 -5.52 -33.11
N ILE A 506 -9.39 -4.75 -32.27
CA ILE A 506 -9.71 -4.58 -30.85
C ILE A 506 -10.41 -3.23 -30.65
N ILE A 507 -11.63 -3.28 -30.11
CA ILE A 507 -12.43 -2.08 -29.85
C ILE A 507 -12.24 -1.65 -28.40
N ALA A 508 -11.53 -0.54 -28.18
CA ALA A 508 -11.17 0.01 -26.88
C ALA A 508 -11.63 1.49 -26.73
N ILE A 509 -12.81 1.81 -27.23
CA ILE A 509 -13.35 3.19 -27.33
C ILE A 509 -13.86 3.77 -26.01
N GLY A 510 -13.79 3.03 -24.91
CA GLY A 510 -14.26 3.45 -23.59
C GLY A 510 -15.78 3.51 -23.45
N PRO A 511 -16.27 3.90 -22.26
CA PRO A 511 -17.69 4.02 -21.99
C PRO A 511 -18.28 5.31 -22.58
N ARG A 512 -19.59 5.28 -22.85
CA ARG A 512 -20.41 6.48 -23.02
C ARG A 512 -21.13 6.79 -21.71
N PHE A 513 -21.18 8.06 -21.39
CA PHE A 513 -21.95 8.52 -20.24
C PHE A 513 -23.44 8.51 -20.58
N ARG A 514 -24.26 8.17 -19.58
CA ARG A 514 -25.71 8.25 -19.72
C ARG A 514 -26.17 9.66 -19.40
N SER A 515 -27.05 10.23 -20.22
CA SER A 515 -27.81 11.41 -19.85
C SER A 515 -28.78 11.06 -18.72
N LEU A 516 -28.84 11.91 -17.70
CA LEU A 516 -29.77 11.77 -16.60
C LEU A 516 -31.14 12.34 -17.01
N ASN A 517 -32.20 11.58 -16.81
CA ASN A 517 -33.56 12.08 -17.04
C ASN A 517 -34.05 12.77 -15.75
N ILE A 518 -33.64 14.03 -15.56
CA ILE A 518 -34.03 14.87 -14.45
C ILE A 518 -34.91 16.00 -14.99
N PRO A 519 -36.13 16.20 -14.47
CA PRO A 519 -36.99 17.30 -14.92
C PRO A 519 -36.29 18.66 -14.82
N GLY A 520 -36.32 19.43 -15.89
CA GLY A 520 -35.66 20.74 -15.97
C GLY A 520 -34.17 20.73 -16.32
N LEU A 521 -33.55 19.56 -16.46
CA LEU A 521 -32.17 19.44 -16.95
C LEU A 521 -32.18 19.51 -18.49
N THR A 522 -31.37 20.43 -19.04
CA THR A 522 -31.24 20.66 -20.49
C THR A 522 -29.76 20.77 -20.87
N GLU A 523 -29.43 20.67 -22.15
CA GLU A 523 -28.06 20.88 -22.66
C GLU A 523 -27.56 22.32 -22.43
N GLU A 524 -28.47 23.28 -22.23
CA GLU A 524 -28.12 24.67 -21.97
C GLU A 524 -27.66 24.91 -20.51
N ASN A 525 -28.27 24.20 -19.56
CA ASN A 525 -28.01 24.37 -18.13
C ASN A 525 -27.20 23.23 -17.50
N SER A 526 -26.78 22.25 -18.28
CA SER A 526 -25.97 21.12 -17.80
C SER A 526 -24.91 20.71 -18.81
N CYS A 527 -23.87 20.11 -18.32
CA CYS A 527 -22.84 19.49 -19.14
C CYS A 527 -22.36 18.20 -18.49
N HIS A 528 -21.68 17.40 -19.28
CA HIS A 528 -21.09 16.15 -18.81
C HIS A 528 -19.82 16.42 -17.98
N VAL A 529 -19.49 15.49 -17.07
CA VAL A 529 -18.31 15.60 -16.18
C VAL A 529 -17.00 15.88 -16.95
N LEU A 530 -16.75 15.21 -18.07
CA LEU A 530 -15.52 15.45 -18.85
C LEU A 530 -15.51 16.84 -19.50
N GLU A 531 -16.66 17.28 -19.98
CA GLU A 531 -16.84 18.62 -20.53
C GLU A 531 -16.68 19.69 -19.44
N ALA A 532 -17.12 19.39 -18.21
CA ALA A 532 -16.93 20.29 -17.07
C ALA A 532 -15.45 20.52 -16.74
N TYR A 533 -14.59 19.53 -16.88
CA TYR A 533 -13.14 19.72 -16.78
C TYR A 533 -12.61 20.69 -17.85
N GLU A 534 -13.02 20.50 -19.10
CA GLU A 534 -12.57 21.32 -20.23
C GLU A 534 -13.10 22.77 -20.16
N ARG A 535 -14.30 22.95 -19.60
CA ARG A 535 -15.01 24.25 -19.49
C ARG A 535 -14.89 24.90 -18.11
N ALA A 536 -14.06 24.42 -17.21
CA ALA A 536 -14.01 24.86 -15.83
C ALA A 536 -13.92 26.39 -15.66
N ASP A 537 -13.16 27.07 -16.52
CA ASP A 537 -12.96 28.52 -16.48
C ASP A 537 -14.16 29.32 -17.03
N THR A 538 -15.10 28.67 -17.75
CA THR A 538 -16.30 29.30 -18.34
C THR A 538 -17.61 28.90 -17.69
N LEU A 539 -17.59 27.94 -16.76
CA LEU A 539 -18.77 27.55 -16.00
C LEU A 539 -19.27 28.70 -15.09
N PRO A 540 -20.56 28.73 -14.77
CA PRO A 540 -21.12 29.70 -13.80
C PRO A 540 -20.42 29.66 -12.45
N GLU A 541 -20.55 30.73 -11.66
CA GLU A 541 -20.01 30.79 -10.29
C GLU A 541 -20.54 29.66 -9.40
N HIS A 542 -21.82 29.33 -9.53
CA HIS A 542 -22.49 28.27 -8.76
C HIS A 542 -22.69 27.04 -9.61
N VAL A 543 -22.15 25.92 -9.18
CA VAL A 543 -22.22 24.63 -9.90
C VAL A 543 -22.74 23.54 -8.98
N ALA A 544 -23.79 22.83 -9.42
CA ALA A 544 -24.26 21.60 -8.79
C ALA A 544 -23.68 20.39 -9.54
N VAL A 545 -23.01 19.48 -8.84
CA VAL A 545 -22.53 18.21 -9.37
C VAL A 545 -23.49 17.09 -8.93
N ILE A 546 -24.14 16.44 -9.89
CA ILE A 546 -25.09 15.37 -9.61
C ILE A 546 -24.38 14.02 -9.66
N GLY A 547 -24.20 13.42 -8.50
CA GLY A 547 -23.48 12.15 -8.31
C GLY A 547 -22.24 12.33 -7.44
N GLY A 548 -22.20 11.68 -6.28
CA GLY A 548 -21.13 11.76 -5.28
C GLY A 548 -20.20 10.56 -5.26
N SER A 549 -20.03 9.85 -6.39
CA SER A 549 -18.97 8.85 -6.58
C SER A 549 -17.58 9.50 -6.66
N GLU A 550 -16.51 8.70 -6.76
CA GLU A 550 -15.15 9.25 -6.91
C GLU A 550 -15.09 10.34 -7.99
N THR A 551 -15.59 10.06 -9.19
CA THR A 551 -15.55 11.02 -10.32
C THR A 551 -16.29 12.32 -10.02
N GLY A 552 -17.50 12.24 -9.43
CA GLY A 552 -18.28 13.44 -9.10
C GLY A 552 -17.67 14.26 -7.98
N THR A 553 -17.08 13.60 -6.99
CA THR A 553 -16.37 14.28 -5.90
C THR A 553 -15.10 14.96 -6.41
N GLU A 554 -14.33 14.30 -7.27
CA GLU A 554 -13.10 14.82 -7.85
C GLU A 554 -13.33 16.06 -8.74
N ILE A 555 -14.32 16.01 -9.63
CA ILE A 555 -14.65 17.19 -10.44
C ILE A 555 -15.15 18.34 -9.54
N GLY A 556 -15.92 18.02 -8.49
CA GLY A 556 -16.36 19.02 -7.52
C GLY A 556 -15.18 19.74 -6.85
N ILE A 557 -14.19 18.98 -6.40
CA ILE A 557 -12.93 19.51 -5.83
C ILE A 557 -12.18 20.37 -6.87
N TYR A 558 -12.03 19.87 -8.09
CA TYR A 558 -11.34 20.58 -9.15
C TYR A 558 -12.00 21.92 -9.46
N LEU A 559 -13.32 21.96 -9.64
CA LEU A 559 -14.07 23.18 -9.92
C LEU A 559 -14.03 24.17 -8.74
N ALA A 560 -14.10 23.65 -7.49
CA ALA A 560 -14.01 24.51 -6.30
C ALA A 560 -12.63 25.17 -6.19
N LYS A 561 -11.54 24.45 -6.54
CA LYS A 561 -10.19 25.03 -6.65
C LYS A 561 -10.04 26.05 -7.78
N LYS A 562 -10.84 25.94 -8.82
CA LYS A 562 -10.97 26.93 -9.88
C LYS A 562 -11.84 28.14 -9.48
N GLY A 563 -12.26 28.21 -8.21
CA GLY A 563 -13.01 29.33 -7.66
C GLY A 563 -14.53 29.25 -7.85
N ARG A 564 -15.07 28.09 -8.31
CA ARG A 564 -16.51 27.88 -8.38
C ARG A 564 -17.06 27.53 -6.99
N LYS A 565 -18.29 27.98 -6.69
CA LYS A 565 -19.04 27.52 -5.51
C LYS A 565 -19.76 26.22 -5.88
N VAL A 566 -19.26 25.11 -5.35
CA VAL A 566 -19.70 23.77 -5.74
C VAL A 566 -20.51 23.11 -4.67
N ASN A 567 -21.62 22.47 -5.07
CA ASN A 567 -22.35 21.53 -4.24
C ASN A 567 -22.43 20.16 -4.94
N VAL A 568 -21.82 19.14 -4.34
CA VAL A 568 -21.91 17.75 -4.82
C VAL A 568 -23.13 17.09 -4.19
N MET A 569 -24.09 16.66 -5.02
CA MET A 569 -25.34 16.04 -4.57
C MET A 569 -25.29 14.54 -4.78
N THR A 570 -25.59 13.77 -3.74
CA THR A 570 -25.62 12.30 -3.82
C THR A 570 -26.86 11.72 -3.18
N ARG A 571 -27.34 10.60 -3.73
CA ARG A 571 -28.45 9.81 -3.14
C ARG A 571 -27.97 9.00 -1.93
N GLN A 572 -26.67 8.75 -1.85
CA GLN A 572 -26.05 7.97 -0.77
C GLN A 572 -25.88 8.83 0.49
N GLY A 573 -25.65 8.18 1.63
CA GLY A 573 -25.39 8.86 2.90
C GLY A 573 -24.00 9.50 3.01
N MET A 574 -23.11 9.24 2.05
CA MET A 574 -21.74 9.76 2.02
C MET A 574 -21.25 9.96 0.58
N LEU A 575 -20.15 10.70 0.41
CA LEU A 575 -19.40 10.75 -0.83
C LEU A 575 -18.55 9.47 -1.00
N CYS A 576 -18.27 9.10 -2.24
CA CYS A 576 -17.45 7.94 -2.61
C CYS A 576 -17.89 6.62 -1.93
N PRO A 577 -19.18 6.26 -1.94
CA PRO A 577 -19.71 5.09 -1.21
C PRO A 577 -19.16 3.76 -1.73
N GLU A 578 -18.59 3.74 -2.93
CA GLU A 578 -17.95 2.58 -3.53
C GLU A 578 -16.61 2.19 -2.88
N THR A 579 -16.03 3.10 -2.09
CA THR A 579 -14.76 2.89 -1.41
C THR A 579 -14.80 3.38 0.05
N PRO A 580 -15.82 3.03 0.85
CA PRO A 580 -16.11 3.66 2.15
C PRO A 580 -14.98 3.50 3.18
N HIS A 581 -14.22 2.40 3.11
CA HIS A 581 -13.14 2.09 4.04
C HIS A 581 -11.75 2.39 3.47
N SER A 582 -11.66 2.99 2.28
CA SER A 582 -10.36 3.30 1.69
C SER A 582 -9.77 4.57 2.31
N HIS A 583 -8.46 4.56 2.48
CA HIS A 583 -7.71 5.77 2.84
C HIS A 583 -7.97 6.94 1.88
N TYR A 584 -8.43 6.65 0.68
CA TYR A 584 -8.83 7.61 -0.33
C TYR A 584 -10.01 8.48 0.12
N VAL A 585 -11.05 7.88 0.69
CA VAL A 585 -12.24 8.63 1.15
C VAL A 585 -11.88 9.54 2.31
N ILE A 586 -11.14 9.02 3.30
CA ILE A 586 -10.70 9.81 4.46
C ILE A 586 -9.91 11.04 3.99
N MET A 587 -8.99 10.85 3.06
CA MET A 587 -8.22 11.91 2.45
C MET A 587 -9.09 12.94 1.75
N ILE A 588 -10.01 12.50 0.90
CA ILE A 588 -10.92 13.40 0.18
C ILE A 588 -11.75 14.23 1.17
N MET A 589 -12.25 13.60 2.24
CA MET A 589 -13.02 14.27 3.28
C MET A 589 -12.20 15.37 3.97
N ASP A 590 -10.95 15.08 4.33
CA ASP A 590 -10.07 16.09 4.94
C ASP A 590 -9.66 17.18 3.93
N TYR A 591 -9.45 16.80 2.67
CA TYR A 591 -9.02 17.71 1.63
C TYR A 591 -10.09 18.75 1.27
N PHE A 592 -11.33 18.34 1.03
CA PHE A 592 -12.36 19.30 0.65
C PHE A 592 -12.81 20.19 1.83
N LYS A 593 -12.65 19.74 3.10
CA LYS A 593 -12.87 20.60 4.28
C LYS A 593 -11.97 21.84 4.26
N SER A 594 -10.82 21.76 3.62
CA SER A 594 -9.91 22.90 3.42
C SER A 594 -10.35 23.86 2.30
N ILE A 595 -11.38 23.52 1.50
CA ILE A 595 -11.83 24.29 0.35
C ILE A 595 -13.17 24.97 0.68
N PRO A 596 -13.19 26.26 1.03
CA PRO A 596 -14.41 26.95 1.50
C PRO A 596 -15.55 26.99 0.47
N THR A 597 -15.22 26.86 -0.81
CA THR A 597 -16.17 26.87 -1.93
C THR A 597 -16.74 25.51 -2.29
N PHE A 598 -16.34 24.45 -1.56
CA PHE A 598 -16.85 23.09 -1.74
C PHE A 598 -17.88 22.76 -0.64
N SER A 599 -18.99 22.18 -1.05
CA SER A 599 -20.02 21.62 -0.17
C SER A 599 -20.60 20.36 -0.78
N TYR A 600 -21.31 19.56 0.03
CA TYR A 600 -22.04 18.41 -0.49
C TYR A 600 -23.38 18.22 0.24
N THR A 601 -24.32 17.54 -0.42
CA THR A 601 -25.64 17.21 0.11
C THR A 601 -25.90 15.72 -0.11
N THR A 602 -26.18 15.01 0.97
CA THR A 602 -26.49 13.58 0.97
C THR A 602 -27.99 13.33 0.96
N PHE A 603 -28.38 12.07 0.69
CA PHE A 603 -29.79 11.63 0.68
C PHE A 603 -30.70 12.42 -0.27
N VAL A 604 -30.16 13.02 -1.32
CA VAL A 604 -30.96 13.73 -2.33
C VAL A 604 -31.79 12.72 -3.11
N GLN A 605 -33.09 12.78 -2.96
CA GLN A 605 -34.02 11.94 -3.71
C GLN A 605 -34.40 12.64 -5.03
N GLN A 606 -34.47 11.84 -6.08
CA GLN A 606 -35.01 12.26 -7.35
C GLN A 606 -36.52 12.04 -7.31
N TYR A 607 -37.29 13.08 -7.38
CA TYR A 607 -38.76 13.01 -7.48
C TYR A 607 -39.19 13.02 -8.95
#